data_6e3ba0ee0a155ba65e2a278c03898771
#
_entry.id   6e3ba0ee0a155ba65e2a278c03898771
#
_cell.length_a   1.000
_cell.length_b   1.000
_cell.length_c   1.000
_cell.angle_alpha   90.00
_cell.angle_beta   90.00
_cell.angle_gamma   90.00
#
_symmetry.space_group_name_H-M   'P 1'
#
loop_
_entity.id
_entity.type
_entity.pdbx_description
1 polymer ?
#
loop_
_entity_poly.entity_id
_entity_poly.type
_entity_poly.pdbx_seq_one_letter_code
_entity_poly.pdbx_strand_id
1 'polypeptide(L)'
;MGARYLRYYDLFEYFNKDAKDTLLIGGAAYTYPIHYLQKYQDKKIDVVEIDDKMTQIAIEQFGLNINDSRLHVFNQDGRSYLNYSKNKYDTILIDAFKGLNAPFELTTYEALVHAKNMLNENGLVLTNIIASIEGEESDFIEYEYATYKAIFDDVKIFMVANKDRTDRQNLILVGIKGNPQIDETKSSEYLQYLDMEVTEFETDKKIVTDDFAPIGN
;
A
#
# COMPACT_ATOMS: atom_id res chain seq x y z
N MET A 1 1.98 -17.76 1.41
CA MET A 1 1.66 -16.39 1.83
C MET A 1 0.35 -16.45 2.63
N GLY A 2 0.33 -15.94 3.87
CA GLY A 2 -0.79 -16.13 4.79
C GLY A 2 -2.03 -15.30 4.46
N ALA A 3 -1.96 -13.98 4.59
CA ALA A 3 -3.10 -13.10 4.40
C ALA A 3 -3.38 -12.84 2.90
N ARG A 4 -4.67 -12.88 2.51
CA ARG A 4 -5.09 -12.79 1.11
C ARG A 4 -4.74 -11.44 0.48
N TYR A 5 -4.86 -10.35 1.24
CA TYR A 5 -4.60 -9.00 0.74
C TYR A 5 -3.14 -8.78 0.30
N LEU A 6 -2.18 -9.45 0.93
CA LEU A 6 -0.76 -9.35 0.58
C LEU A 6 -0.48 -9.71 -0.90
N ARG A 7 -1.33 -10.54 -1.49
CA ARG A 7 -1.20 -10.93 -2.91
C ARG A 7 -1.57 -9.79 -3.86
N TYR A 8 -2.39 -8.85 -3.40
CA TYR A 8 -2.76 -7.68 -4.19
C TYR A 8 -1.61 -6.68 -4.31
N TYR A 9 -0.63 -6.72 -3.41
CA TYR A 9 0.55 -5.88 -3.56
C TYR A 9 1.35 -6.22 -4.81
N ASP A 10 1.33 -7.46 -5.25
CA ASP A 10 1.97 -7.89 -6.50
C ASP A 10 1.34 -7.25 -7.75
N LEU A 11 0.15 -6.63 -7.66
CA LEU A 11 -0.45 -5.87 -8.76
C LEU A 11 0.44 -4.72 -9.26
N PHE A 12 1.44 -4.30 -8.48
CA PHE A 12 2.37 -3.29 -8.93
C PHE A 12 3.08 -3.69 -10.23
N GLU A 13 3.41 -4.97 -10.41
CA GLU A 13 4.08 -5.44 -11.61
C GLU A 13 3.15 -5.53 -12.84
N TYR A 14 1.83 -5.58 -12.63
CA TYR A 14 0.85 -5.46 -13.69
C TYR A 14 0.69 -4.01 -14.13
N PHE A 15 0.55 -3.08 -13.18
CA PHE A 15 0.36 -1.66 -13.47
C PHE A 15 1.64 -0.96 -13.93
N ASN A 16 2.81 -1.41 -13.50
CA ASN A 16 4.10 -0.83 -13.90
C ASN A 16 5.12 -1.96 -14.12
N LYS A 17 5.25 -2.42 -15.37
CA LYS A 17 6.15 -3.51 -15.73
C LYS A 17 7.63 -3.24 -15.44
N ASP A 18 8.02 -1.96 -15.37
CA ASP A 18 9.40 -1.54 -15.18
C ASP A 18 9.76 -1.30 -13.70
N ALA A 19 8.79 -1.46 -12.79
CA ALA A 19 8.99 -1.25 -11.35
C ALA A 19 10.07 -2.19 -10.79
N LYS A 20 11.04 -1.61 -10.04
CA LYS A 20 12.16 -2.33 -9.43
C LYS A 20 12.37 -2.02 -7.96
N ASP A 21 12.18 -0.78 -7.56
CA ASP A 21 12.45 -0.31 -6.20
C ASP A 21 11.12 -0.12 -5.45
N THR A 22 10.91 -0.91 -4.40
CA THR A 22 9.69 -0.90 -3.59
C THR A 22 9.99 -0.44 -2.18
N LEU A 23 9.14 0.43 -1.64
CA LEU A 23 9.08 0.76 -0.22
C LEU A 23 7.87 0.07 0.41
N LEU A 24 8.05 -0.56 1.56
CA LEU A 24 6.97 -1.02 2.42
C LEU A 24 7.00 -0.27 3.75
N ILE A 25 5.92 0.40 4.11
CA ILE A 25 5.71 1.01 5.42
C ILE A 25 4.81 0.08 6.24
N GLY A 26 5.36 -0.47 7.32
CA GLY A 26 4.74 -1.51 8.14
C GLY A 26 5.26 -2.90 7.76
N GLY A 27 6.34 -3.33 8.39
CA GLY A 27 6.95 -4.66 8.14
C GLY A 27 6.17 -5.79 8.80
N ALA A 28 5.64 -5.56 10.00
CA ALA A 28 4.97 -6.54 10.84
C ALA A 28 5.76 -7.87 10.90
N ALA A 29 5.16 -8.98 10.52
CA ALA A 29 5.83 -10.30 10.47
C ALA A 29 6.72 -10.51 9.23
N TYR A 30 6.95 -9.49 8.42
CA TYR A 30 7.76 -9.54 7.20
C TYR A 30 7.29 -10.60 6.18
N THR A 31 6.04 -11.00 6.24
CA THR A 31 5.49 -12.01 5.32
C THR A 31 5.60 -11.56 3.86
N TYR A 32 5.28 -10.30 3.57
CA TYR A 32 5.39 -9.77 2.21
C TYR A 32 6.85 -9.57 1.76
N PRO A 33 7.75 -8.96 2.54
CA PRO A 33 9.17 -8.87 2.19
C PRO A 33 9.82 -10.23 1.88
N ILE A 34 9.54 -11.26 2.68
CA ILE A 34 10.03 -12.63 2.43
C ILE A 34 9.50 -13.17 1.09
N HIS A 35 8.20 -13.03 0.83
CA HIS A 35 7.59 -13.42 -0.44
C HIS A 35 8.21 -12.63 -1.62
N TYR A 36 8.35 -11.32 -1.47
CA TYR A 36 8.90 -10.44 -2.49
C TYR A 36 10.31 -10.86 -2.92
N LEU A 37 11.20 -11.10 -1.96
CA LEU A 37 12.58 -11.52 -2.22
C LEU A 37 12.66 -12.93 -2.86
N GLN A 38 11.70 -13.80 -2.56
CA GLN A 38 11.61 -15.13 -3.19
C GLN A 38 11.08 -15.04 -4.63
N LYS A 39 10.09 -14.19 -4.88
CA LYS A 39 9.44 -14.04 -6.18
C LYS A 39 10.30 -13.24 -7.17
N TYR A 40 10.89 -12.15 -6.72
CA TYR A 40 11.59 -11.19 -7.57
C TYR A 40 13.10 -11.25 -7.33
N GLN A 41 13.86 -11.65 -8.36
CA GLN A 41 15.31 -11.80 -8.24
C GLN A 41 16.10 -10.52 -8.55
N ASP A 42 15.48 -9.59 -9.29
CA ASP A 42 16.10 -8.35 -9.80
C ASP A 42 15.48 -7.07 -9.22
N LYS A 43 14.59 -7.21 -8.23
CA LYS A 43 13.92 -6.09 -7.57
C LYS A 43 14.41 -5.93 -6.14
N LYS A 44 14.27 -4.71 -5.59
CA LYS A 44 14.68 -4.35 -4.23
C LYS A 44 13.48 -3.92 -3.40
N ILE A 45 13.57 -4.13 -2.11
CA ILE A 45 12.55 -3.70 -1.16
C ILE A 45 13.20 -3.05 0.06
N ASP A 46 12.80 -1.83 0.34
CA ASP A 46 13.08 -1.12 1.58
C ASP A 46 11.86 -1.30 2.50
N VAL A 47 12.10 -1.61 3.77
CA VAL A 47 11.04 -1.80 4.77
C VAL A 47 11.24 -0.83 5.91
N VAL A 48 10.19 -0.07 6.22
CA VAL A 48 10.14 0.82 7.39
C VAL A 48 9.24 0.18 8.42
N GLU A 49 9.82 -0.19 9.57
CA GLU A 49 9.11 -0.81 10.69
C GLU A 49 9.45 -0.06 11.99
N ILE A 50 8.41 0.35 12.71
CA ILE A 50 8.58 1.15 13.93
C ILE A 50 9.06 0.31 15.11
N ASP A 51 8.70 -0.97 15.16
CA ASP A 51 9.08 -1.90 16.22
C ASP A 51 10.25 -2.79 15.78
N ASP A 52 11.44 -2.49 16.29
CA ASP A 52 12.67 -3.26 16.00
C ASP A 52 12.58 -4.72 16.47
N LYS A 53 11.76 -5.02 17.48
CA LYS A 53 11.51 -6.39 17.95
C LYS A 53 10.78 -7.22 16.90
N MET A 54 9.87 -6.61 16.12
CA MET A 54 9.21 -7.30 15.02
C MET A 54 10.21 -7.74 13.96
N THR A 55 11.21 -6.90 13.66
CA THR A 55 12.31 -7.26 12.76
C THR A 55 13.12 -8.44 13.31
N GLN A 56 13.45 -8.42 14.61
CA GLN A 56 14.17 -9.52 15.25
C GLN A 56 13.39 -10.84 15.21
N ILE A 57 12.09 -10.79 15.54
CA ILE A 57 11.21 -11.96 15.47
C ILE A 57 11.15 -12.51 14.03
N ALA A 58 11.08 -11.62 13.02
CA ALA A 58 11.06 -12.04 11.63
C ALA A 58 12.33 -12.80 11.21
N ILE A 59 13.49 -12.34 11.68
CA ILE A 59 14.77 -13.04 11.46
C ILE A 59 14.78 -14.42 12.15
N GLU A 60 14.39 -14.46 13.42
CA GLU A 60 14.50 -15.67 14.25
C GLU A 60 13.44 -16.73 13.93
N GLN A 61 12.21 -16.31 13.64
CA GLN A 61 11.05 -17.20 13.58
C GLN A 61 10.48 -17.38 12.16
N PHE A 62 10.65 -16.39 11.28
CA PHE A 62 10.02 -16.41 9.95
C PHE A 62 11.02 -16.52 8.79
N GLY A 63 12.32 -16.59 9.09
CA GLY A 63 13.36 -16.84 8.09
C GLY A 63 13.68 -15.61 7.23
N LEU A 64 13.47 -14.40 7.74
CA LEU A 64 13.89 -13.19 7.07
C LEU A 64 15.42 -13.18 6.95
N ASN A 65 15.94 -13.14 5.72
CA ASN A 65 17.38 -12.98 5.49
C ASN A 65 17.76 -11.49 5.47
N ILE A 66 18.11 -10.95 6.61
CA ILE A 66 18.51 -9.54 6.74
C ILE A 66 19.79 -9.20 5.95
N ASN A 67 20.59 -10.19 5.53
CA ASN A 67 21.78 -10.01 4.74
C ASN A 67 21.55 -10.07 3.22
N ASP A 68 20.29 -10.20 2.78
CA ASP A 68 19.97 -10.09 1.35
C ASP A 68 20.24 -8.67 0.88
N SER A 69 21.13 -8.50 -0.10
CA SER A 69 21.53 -7.19 -0.62
C SER A 69 20.38 -6.40 -1.30
N ARG A 70 19.24 -7.03 -1.51
CA ARG A 70 18.03 -6.40 -2.06
C ARG A 70 17.07 -5.89 -0.98
N LEU A 71 17.36 -6.19 0.29
CA LEU A 71 16.56 -5.77 1.45
C LEU A 71 17.30 -4.71 2.25
N HIS A 72 16.64 -3.59 2.53
CA HIS A 72 17.07 -2.65 3.56
C HIS A 72 15.95 -2.46 4.58
N VAL A 73 16.29 -2.46 5.85
CA VAL A 73 15.34 -2.26 6.94
C VAL A 73 15.67 -0.98 7.69
N PHE A 74 14.66 -0.13 7.86
CA PHE A 74 14.73 1.12 8.61
C PHE A 74 13.82 1.02 9.83
N ASN A 75 14.41 0.90 11.02
CA ASN A 75 13.64 0.87 12.26
C ASN A 75 13.33 2.31 12.72
N GLN A 76 12.24 2.85 12.20
CA GLN A 76 11.77 4.19 12.50
C GLN A 76 10.28 4.37 12.17
N ASP A 77 9.74 5.49 12.59
CA ASP A 77 8.37 5.89 12.30
C ASP A 77 8.15 6.13 10.80
N GLY A 78 7.05 5.58 10.25
CA GLY A 78 6.72 5.64 8.82
C GLY A 78 6.45 7.06 8.33
N ARG A 79 5.75 7.90 9.12
CA ARG A 79 5.50 9.30 8.78
C ARG A 79 6.80 10.11 8.72
N SER A 80 7.69 9.88 9.68
CA SER A 80 9.02 10.50 9.70
C SER A 80 9.84 10.09 8.48
N TYR A 81 9.76 8.82 8.07
CA TYR A 81 10.42 8.36 6.86
C TYR A 81 9.90 9.09 5.62
N LEU A 82 8.58 9.18 5.44
CA LEU A 82 7.96 9.91 4.33
C LEU A 82 8.39 11.39 4.30
N ASN A 83 8.49 12.04 5.46
CA ASN A 83 8.82 13.45 5.55
C ASN A 83 10.29 13.77 5.21
N TYR A 84 11.22 12.88 5.55
CA TYR A 84 12.65 13.22 5.54
C TYR A 84 13.51 12.39 4.60
N SER A 85 13.05 11.23 4.13
CA SER A 85 13.82 10.40 3.19
C SER A 85 13.96 11.09 1.84
N LYS A 86 15.11 10.84 1.20
CA LYS A 86 15.40 11.31 -0.18
C LYS A 86 15.37 10.17 -1.19
N ASN A 87 15.10 8.96 -0.71
CA ASN A 87 15.02 7.79 -1.58
C ASN A 87 13.85 7.90 -2.55
N LYS A 88 13.98 7.23 -3.68
CA LYS A 88 12.95 7.18 -4.73
C LYS A 88 12.52 5.74 -4.95
N TYR A 89 11.25 5.55 -5.26
CA TYR A 89 10.66 4.23 -5.43
C TYR A 89 9.72 4.19 -6.64
N ASP A 90 9.57 3.02 -7.22
CA ASP A 90 8.57 2.78 -8.26
C ASP A 90 7.23 2.37 -7.63
N THR A 91 7.30 1.79 -6.42
CA THR A 91 6.13 1.36 -5.67
C THR A 91 6.29 1.69 -4.19
N ILE A 92 5.23 2.23 -3.59
CA ILE A 92 5.14 2.42 -2.13
C ILE A 92 3.93 1.63 -1.64
N LEU A 93 4.16 0.75 -0.68
CA LEU A 93 3.13 -0.04 0.00
C LEU A 93 2.94 0.51 1.40
N ILE A 94 1.70 0.83 1.77
CA ILE A 94 1.34 1.30 3.12
C ILE A 94 0.49 0.21 3.77
N ASP A 95 1.11 -0.53 4.69
CA ASP A 95 0.52 -1.67 5.43
C ASP A 95 0.75 -1.54 6.94
N ALA A 96 0.64 -0.33 7.44
CA ALA A 96 0.74 -0.06 8.87
C ALA A 96 -0.65 -0.01 9.50
N PHE A 97 -0.79 -0.64 10.67
CA PHE A 97 -2.04 -0.66 11.43
C PHE A 97 -1.80 -0.28 12.89
N LYS A 98 -2.69 0.56 13.43
CA LYS A 98 -2.80 0.83 14.85
C LYS A 98 -4.17 0.30 15.32
N GLY A 99 -4.18 -0.91 15.86
CA GLY A 99 -5.44 -1.62 16.11
C GLY A 99 -6.06 -2.16 14.82
N LEU A 100 -7.27 -1.75 14.48
CA LEU A 100 -8.01 -2.20 13.30
C LEU A 100 -7.93 -1.23 12.11
N ASN A 101 -7.35 -0.04 12.29
CA ASN A 101 -7.32 1.01 11.27
C ASN A 101 -5.88 1.37 10.90
N ALA A 102 -5.67 1.79 9.66
CA ALA A 102 -4.42 2.42 9.27
C ALA A 102 -4.22 3.70 10.10
N PRO A 103 -2.98 3.99 10.57
CA PRO A 103 -2.71 5.26 11.21
C PRO A 103 -3.00 6.39 10.23
N PHE A 104 -3.95 7.27 10.57
CA PHE A 104 -4.33 8.37 9.68
C PHE A 104 -3.12 9.25 9.31
N GLU A 105 -2.12 9.32 10.19
CA GLU A 105 -0.89 10.08 9.97
C GLU A 105 -0.11 9.64 8.71
N LEU A 106 -0.41 8.45 8.17
CA LEU A 106 0.21 7.94 6.94
C LEU A 106 -0.63 8.19 5.69
N THR A 107 -1.88 8.59 5.84
CA THR A 107 -2.86 8.71 4.75
C THR A 107 -3.43 10.12 4.59
N THR A 108 -2.95 11.10 5.37
CA THR A 108 -3.29 12.51 5.17
C THR A 108 -2.78 13.03 3.82
N TYR A 109 -3.39 14.09 3.33
CA TYR A 109 -2.97 14.79 2.12
C TYR A 109 -1.46 15.09 2.14
N GLU A 110 -0.95 15.59 3.26
CA GLU A 110 0.46 15.92 3.43
C GLU A 110 1.35 14.67 3.34
N ALA A 111 0.95 13.57 4.00
CA ALA A 111 1.67 12.29 3.93
C ALA A 111 1.73 11.75 2.51
N LEU A 112 0.58 11.74 1.82
CA LEU A 112 0.46 11.22 0.46
C LEU A 112 1.15 12.11 -0.57
N VAL A 113 1.22 13.43 -0.36
CA VAL A 113 2.06 14.33 -1.17
C VAL A 113 3.53 13.97 -1.01
N HIS A 114 4.00 13.69 0.21
CA HIS A 114 5.36 13.21 0.43
C HIS A 114 5.59 11.85 -0.26
N ALA A 115 4.67 10.91 -0.13
CA ALA A 115 4.74 9.62 -0.81
C ALA A 115 4.79 9.80 -2.34
N LYS A 116 3.89 10.60 -2.94
CA LYS A 116 3.92 10.91 -4.39
C LYS A 116 5.26 11.55 -4.82
N ASN A 117 5.82 12.42 -3.99
CA ASN A 117 7.12 13.04 -4.26
C ASN A 117 8.28 12.03 -4.20
N MET A 118 8.16 10.97 -3.40
CA MET A 118 9.13 9.88 -3.36
C MET A 118 8.97 8.89 -4.51
N LEU A 119 7.84 8.90 -5.22
CA LEU A 119 7.68 8.09 -6.42
C LEU A 119 8.53 8.60 -7.58
N ASN A 120 9.14 7.66 -8.30
CA ASN A 120 9.61 7.85 -9.65
C ASN A 120 8.44 8.21 -10.59
N GLU A 121 8.72 8.59 -11.84
CA GLU A 121 7.67 8.73 -12.84
C GLU A 121 6.97 7.38 -13.06
N ASN A 122 5.64 7.43 -13.23
CA ASN A 122 4.80 6.24 -13.39
C ASN A 122 4.76 5.30 -12.17
N GLY A 123 5.08 5.83 -10.98
CA GLY A 123 5.07 5.05 -9.75
C GLY A 123 3.66 4.89 -9.14
N LEU A 124 3.56 4.00 -8.16
CA LEU A 124 2.31 3.58 -7.52
C LEU A 124 2.39 3.67 -6.01
N VAL A 125 1.29 4.08 -5.37
CA VAL A 125 1.06 3.86 -3.93
C VAL A 125 -0.07 2.87 -3.77
N LEU A 126 0.14 1.79 -3.01
CA LEU A 126 -0.90 0.83 -2.64
C LEU A 126 -1.09 0.84 -1.13
N THR A 127 -2.28 1.11 -0.66
CA THR A 127 -2.60 1.15 0.77
C THR A 127 -3.64 0.11 1.12
N ASN A 128 -3.36 -0.68 2.15
CA ASN A 128 -4.31 -1.61 2.73
C ASN A 128 -5.23 -0.88 3.72
N ILE A 129 -6.53 -0.96 3.48
CA ILE A 129 -7.59 -0.33 4.27
C ILE A 129 -8.58 -1.40 4.69
N ILE A 130 -9.11 -1.32 5.92
CA ILE A 130 -10.19 -2.21 6.38
C ILE A 130 -11.47 -1.39 6.49
N ALA A 131 -12.37 -1.56 5.53
CA ALA A 131 -13.64 -0.84 5.44
C ALA A 131 -14.66 -1.64 4.62
N SER A 132 -15.90 -1.15 4.53
CA SER A 132 -16.85 -1.53 3.47
C SER A 132 -16.85 -0.47 2.36
N ILE A 133 -17.34 -0.83 1.18
CA ILE A 133 -17.50 0.13 0.06
C ILE A 133 -18.78 0.97 0.26
N GLU A 134 -19.79 0.38 0.90
CA GLU A 134 -21.09 1.00 1.16
C GLU A 134 -21.53 0.73 2.60
N GLY A 135 -22.44 1.56 3.13
CA GLY A 135 -23.03 1.38 4.46
C GLY A 135 -22.29 2.11 5.57
N GLU A 136 -22.53 1.69 6.83
CA GLU A 136 -22.07 2.43 8.01
C GLU A 136 -20.54 2.45 8.21
N GLU A 137 -19.82 1.50 7.60
CA GLU A 137 -18.36 1.37 7.72
C GLU A 137 -17.61 1.84 6.46
N SER A 138 -18.28 2.58 5.54
CA SER A 138 -17.67 3.13 4.33
C SER A 138 -16.95 4.47 4.53
N ASP A 139 -17.21 5.19 5.61
CA ASP A 139 -16.67 6.52 5.84
C ASP A 139 -15.15 6.58 5.65
N PHE A 140 -14.42 5.59 6.13
CA PHE A 140 -12.95 5.58 6.02
C PHE A 140 -12.48 5.52 4.57
N ILE A 141 -13.00 4.59 3.76
CA ILE A 141 -12.60 4.50 2.34
C ILE A 141 -13.05 5.73 1.55
N GLU A 142 -14.18 6.34 1.89
CA GLU A 142 -14.67 7.54 1.23
C GLU A 142 -13.73 8.73 1.44
N TYR A 143 -13.29 8.99 2.67
CA TYR A 143 -12.32 10.03 2.99
C TYR A 143 -10.95 9.78 2.33
N GLU A 144 -10.47 8.54 2.40
CA GLU A 144 -9.21 8.15 1.78
C GLU A 144 -9.25 8.28 0.26
N TYR A 145 -10.33 7.84 -0.37
CA TYR A 145 -10.51 7.97 -1.81
C TYR A 145 -10.54 9.44 -2.26
N ALA A 146 -11.28 10.30 -1.55
CA ALA A 146 -11.27 11.74 -1.81
C ALA A 146 -9.86 12.34 -1.73
N THR A 147 -9.08 11.91 -0.74
CA THR A 147 -7.71 12.37 -0.55
C THR A 147 -6.79 11.88 -1.66
N TYR A 148 -6.88 10.62 -2.06
CA TYR A 148 -6.13 10.05 -3.18
C TYR A 148 -6.47 10.74 -4.50
N LYS A 149 -7.76 10.96 -4.78
CA LYS A 149 -8.21 11.66 -6.01
C LYS A 149 -7.71 13.09 -6.10
N ALA A 150 -7.47 13.75 -4.97
CA ALA A 150 -6.90 15.11 -4.95
C ALA A 150 -5.40 15.13 -5.29
N ILE A 151 -4.71 13.98 -5.24
CA ILE A 151 -3.25 13.89 -5.34
C ILE A 151 -2.82 13.12 -6.59
N PHE A 152 -3.38 11.93 -6.83
CA PHE A 152 -2.93 11.01 -7.87
C PHE A 152 -3.65 11.24 -9.20
N ASP A 153 -3.02 10.83 -10.29
CA ASP A 153 -3.52 11.02 -11.65
C ASP A 153 -4.61 10.01 -11.99
N ASP A 154 -4.55 8.81 -11.41
CA ASP A 154 -5.62 7.80 -11.41
C ASP A 154 -5.69 7.10 -10.04
N VAL A 155 -6.89 6.62 -9.68
CA VAL A 155 -7.16 5.95 -8.41
C VAL A 155 -8.06 4.75 -8.62
N LYS A 156 -7.65 3.60 -8.05
CA LYS A 156 -8.39 2.34 -8.12
C LYS A 156 -8.60 1.76 -6.73
N ILE A 157 -9.71 1.04 -6.56
CA ILE A 157 -10.03 0.30 -5.34
C ILE A 157 -10.24 -1.17 -5.70
N PHE A 158 -9.65 -2.07 -4.93
CA PHE A 158 -9.86 -3.52 -5.08
C PHE A 158 -10.41 -4.10 -3.78
N MET A 159 -11.52 -4.82 -3.87
CA MET A 159 -12.05 -5.64 -2.77
C MET A 159 -11.24 -6.94 -2.67
N VAL A 160 -10.96 -7.41 -1.46
CA VAL A 160 -10.04 -8.56 -1.27
C VAL A 160 -10.80 -9.87 -1.00
N ALA A 161 -11.84 -9.84 -0.19
CA ALA A 161 -12.52 -11.05 0.24
C ALA A 161 -13.61 -11.50 -0.75
N ASN A 162 -14.52 -10.61 -1.11
CA ASN A 162 -15.66 -10.87 -2.00
C ASN A 162 -16.17 -9.56 -2.62
N LYS A 163 -17.18 -9.65 -3.47
CA LYS A 163 -17.79 -8.50 -4.16
C LYS A 163 -18.99 -7.86 -3.42
N ASP A 164 -19.26 -8.27 -2.19
CA ASP A 164 -20.29 -7.63 -1.37
C ASP A 164 -19.76 -6.28 -0.87
N ARG A 165 -20.36 -5.20 -1.36
CA ARG A 165 -19.92 -3.82 -1.10
C ARG A 165 -20.20 -3.39 0.35
N THR A 166 -21.08 -4.09 1.05
CA THR A 166 -21.43 -3.81 2.45
C THR A 166 -20.57 -4.58 3.46
N ASP A 167 -19.85 -5.61 3.01
CA ASP A 167 -18.95 -6.37 3.87
C ASP A 167 -17.70 -5.56 4.23
N ARG A 168 -17.41 -5.46 5.54
CA ARG A 168 -16.15 -4.92 6.03
C ARG A 168 -15.01 -5.90 5.75
N GLN A 169 -14.08 -5.48 4.92
CA GLN A 169 -12.98 -6.32 4.44
C GLN A 169 -11.72 -5.51 4.19
N ASN A 170 -10.61 -6.18 3.87
CA ASN A 170 -9.47 -5.47 3.30
C ASN A 170 -9.83 -4.92 1.92
N LEU A 171 -9.49 -3.67 1.71
CA LEU A 171 -9.55 -2.96 0.43
C LEU A 171 -8.14 -2.52 0.08
N ILE A 172 -7.75 -2.66 -1.17
CA ILE A 172 -6.48 -2.09 -1.65
C ILE A 172 -6.80 -0.84 -2.46
N LEU A 173 -6.42 0.30 -1.91
CA LEU A 173 -6.51 1.60 -2.56
C LEU A 173 -5.21 1.88 -3.30
N VAL A 174 -5.28 2.14 -4.60
CA VAL A 174 -4.13 2.34 -5.48
C VAL A 174 -4.15 3.76 -6.03
N GLY A 175 -3.10 4.52 -5.73
CA GLY A 175 -2.86 5.83 -6.33
C GLY A 175 -1.77 5.71 -7.40
N ILE A 176 -2.05 6.18 -8.60
CA ILE A 176 -1.16 6.10 -9.76
C ILE A 176 -0.63 7.49 -10.10
N LYS A 177 0.70 7.63 -10.19
CA LYS A 177 1.37 8.83 -10.67
C LYS A 177 1.72 8.66 -12.15
N GLY A 178 1.32 9.63 -12.97
CA GLY A 178 1.60 9.60 -14.41
C GLY A 178 0.77 8.57 -15.17
N ASN A 179 1.39 7.92 -16.15
CA ASN A 179 0.74 6.93 -17.01
C ASN A 179 1.66 5.71 -17.21
N PRO A 180 1.73 4.80 -16.22
CA PRO A 180 2.59 3.64 -16.30
C PRO A 180 2.17 2.69 -17.43
N GLN A 181 3.15 1.93 -17.94
CA GLN A 181 2.88 0.90 -18.94
C GLN A 181 2.39 -0.37 -18.26
N ILE A 182 1.13 -0.70 -18.50
CA ILE A 182 0.52 -1.93 -18.03
C ILE A 182 1.18 -3.14 -18.72
N ASP A 183 1.50 -4.17 -17.95
CA ASP A 183 1.97 -5.44 -18.51
C ASP A 183 0.80 -6.36 -18.83
N GLU A 184 0.22 -6.18 -20.01
CA GLU A 184 -0.90 -6.99 -20.46
C GLU A 184 -0.58 -8.49 -20.57
N THR A 185 0.70 -8.88 -20.65
CA THR A 185 1.09 -10.30 -20.67
C THR A 185 0.78 -11.01 -19.36
N LYS A 186 0.65 -10.23 -18.28
CA LYS A 186 0.29 -10.71 -16.94
C LYS A 186 -1.20 -10.68 -16.65
N SER A 187 -2.05 -10.20 -17.55
CA SER A 187 -3.49 -10.07 -17.33
C SER A 187 -4.13 -11.36 -16.85
N SER A 188 -3.74 -12.53 -17.42
CA SER A 188 -4.28 -13.82 -17.00
C SER A 188 -3.86 -14.24 -15.59
N GLU A 189 -2.65 -13.90 -15.16
CA GLU A 189 -2.14 -14.16 -13.81
C GLU A 189 -2.91 -13.35 -12.77
N TYR A 190 -3.19 -12.08 -13.10
CA TYR A 190 -3.85 -11.15 -12.17
C TYR A 190 -5.37 -11.03 -12.36
N LEU A 191 -5.97 -11.74 -13.32
CA LEU A 191 -7.40 -11.65 -13.65
C LEU A 191 -8.31 -11.73 -12.41
N GLN A 192 -8.04 -12.67 -11.51
CA GLN A 192 -8.84 -12.85 -10.29
C GLN A 192 -8.78 -11.65 -9.32
N TYR A 193 -7.72 -10.85 -9.35
CA TYR A 193 -7.57 -9.64 -8.55
C TYR A 193 -8.16 -8.44 -9.29
N LEU A 194 -7.94 -8.33 -10.59
CA LEU A 194 -8.48 -7.27 -11.44
C LEU A 194 -10.01 -7.33 -11.49
N ASP A 195 -10.60 -8.52 -11.48
CA ASP A 195 -12.05 -8.73 -11.43
C ASP A 195 -12.69 -8.23 -10.11
N MET A 196 -11.89 -7.94 -9.10
CA MET A 196 -12.33 -7.38 -7.82
C MET A 196 -12.24 -5.84 -7.76
N GLU A 197 -11.92 -5.18 -8.88
CA GLU A 197 -11.90 -3.72 -8.97
C GLU A 197 -13.31 -3.15 -8.77
N VAL A 198 -13.41 -2.10 -7.98
CA VAL A 198 -14.62 -1.30 -7.78
C VAL A 198 -14.65 -0.26 -8.89
N THR A 199 -15.45 -0.49 -9.94
CA THR A 199 -15.48 0.35 -11.14
C THR A 199 -16.27 1.63 -10.97
N GLU A 200 -17.24 1.66 -10.03
CA GLU A 200 -18.09 2.81 -9.76
C GLU A 200 -17.97 3.17 -8.27
N PHE A 201 -17.26 4.24 -7.98
CA PHE A 201 -17.13 4.78 -6.63
C PHE A 201 -16.99 6.31 -6.69
N GLU A 202 -17.88 6.99 -6.00
CA GLU A 202 -17.89 8.45 -5.87
C GLU A 202 -18.09 8.80 -4.40
N THR A 203 -17.57 9.95 -3.99
CA THR A 203 -17.77 10.48 -2.65
C THR A 203 -17.78 12.01 -2.67
N ASP A 204 -18.52 12.60 -1.75
CA ASP A 204 -18.55 14.04 -1.47
C ASP A 204 -17.74 14.40 -0.21
N LYS A 205 -17.04 13.41 0.38
CA LYS A 205 -16.21 13.63 1.57
C LYS A 205 -15.07 14.61 1.28
N LYS A 206 -14.67 15.31 2.32
CA LYS A 206 -13.49 16.19 2.29
C LYS A 206 -12.21 15.37 2.34
N ILE A 207 -11.13 15.95 1.84
CA ILE A 207 -9.79 15.37 1.99
C ILE A 207 -9.38 15.33 3.47
N VAL A 208 -8.64 14.30 3.84
CA VAL A 208 -8.01 14.18 5.17
C VAL A 208 -6.71 14.98 5.15
N THR A 209 -6.50 15.80 6.17
CA THR A 209 -5.26 16.57 6.35
C THR A 209 -4.70 16.35 7.74
N ASP A 210 -3.47 16.79 7.99
CA ASP A 210 -2.86 16.70 9.32
C ASP A 210 -3.70 17.47 10.39
N ASP A 211 -4.43 18.52 9.98
CA ASP A 211 -5.30 19.32 10.85
C ASP A 211 -6.76 18.84 10.88
N PHE A 212 -7.15 17.94 9.95
CA PHE A 212 -8.51 17.42 9.82
C PHE A 212 -8.50 15.94 9.49
N ALA A 213 -8.65 15.11 10.52
CA ALA A 213 -8.77 13.65 10.39
C ALA A 213 -10.04 13.18 11.12
N PRO A 214 -11.20 13.11 10.44
CA PRO A 214 -12.47 12.72 11.05
C PRO A 214 -12.57 11.19 11.29
N ILE A 215 -11.56 10.47 10.95
CA ILE A 215 -11.43 9.01 10.97
C ILE A 215 -10.54 8.62 12.14
N GLY A 216 -11.12 7.97 13.16
CA GLY A 216 -10.32 7.39 14.26
C GLY A 216 -10.84 7.65 15.67
N ASN A 217 -12.12 7.92 15.84
CA ASN A 217 -12.79 7.88 17.16
C ASN A 217 -13.49 6.56 17.39
#